data_19fc66c40daa5dc1b1471312c5effec9
#
_entry.id   19fc66c40daa5dc1b1471312c5effec9
#
_cell.length_a   1.000
_cell.length_b   1.000
_cell.length_c   1.000
_cell.angle_alpha   90.00
_cell.angle_beta   90.00
_cell.angle_gamma   90.00
#
_symmetry.space_group_name_H-M   'P 1'
#
loop_
_entity.id
_entity.type
_entity.pdbx_description
1 polymer ?
#
loop_
_entity_poly.entity_id
_entity_poly.type
_entity_poly.pdbx_seq_one_letter_code
_entity_poly.pdbx_strand_id
1 'polypeptide(L)'
;MVQKTKLRNSGQLKQLAINKAIDSVYEGKFTGALSTIRKHFSSEDATSYFFKGWIAQLSGDHYKAIKYFEKSLLKNPLNQDALTGLAGSYLELSDFERAHECAEQCVLLNRRDPKNLTTLATVISKRYRGIQEKQEEAIRYFIEAFESVKSSPNPTKEYIQLSTDILSGWGACLINLHKPQQALLVLELAKKLDPLNPLVHKNLASAYTSTNQITEALDSVRKAQRSDEEDTVVDAIYQEGMLELMQGNYTKGWRLHEHRLQTKQFRSIRQLKTPYWEGQTLQDGESLLIFQEQGIGDTLQFSRYLPLVYERAKTVDIEVMANQYQKWDNPQEEPRSIRQFLLNNYSTIVRDSYVKGWKGVDYDGYTYVVSFMSLPRIFRTTLETIPAIPNFKPYEATIEAVKADIGILWQGSKEHKNDFNRSIPLNYIETLLQQHKDKSFISLQLQPEERLTQYANISQPGHNIQNVDDALKLLQSCKLIVTVDSMIAHLAGSANIPTLLLHAFSPDWRWMLDRTDTPWYPSITNIRQTSLQNWDSVFDVLNSHLQTRFDSKN
;
A
#
# COMPACT_ATOMS: atom_id res chain seq x y z
N MET A 1 -1.41 -25.27 60.79
CA MET A 1 -2.57 -25.33 59.86
C MET A 1 -3.17 -23.96 59.55
N VAL A 2 -3.47 -23.10 60.49
CA VAL A 2 -4.14 -21.80 60.32
C VAL A 2 -3.37 -20.83 59.37
N GLN A 3 -2.04 -20.81 59.40
CA GLN A 3 -1.23 -19.95 58.52
C GLN A 3 -1.22 -20.42 57.05
N LYS A 4 -1.23 -21.74 56.78
CA LYS A 4 -1.34 -22.29 55.42
C LYS A 4 -2.73 -22.04 54.80
N THR A 5 -3.79 -22.04 55.61
CA THR A 5 -5.17 -21.78 55.19
C THR A 5 -5.36 -20.28 54.87
N LYS A 6 -4.78 -19.35 55.67
CA LYS A 6 -4.79 -17.91 55.39
C LYS A 6 -3.99 -17.54 54.13
N LEU A 7 -2.86 -18.17 53.88
CA LEU A 7 -2.05 -17.97 52.64
C LEU A 7 -2.76 -18.51 51.40
N ARG A 8 -3.45 -19.68 51.49
CA ARG A 8 -4.29 -20.20 50.39
C ARG A 8 -5.44 -19.26 50.07
N ASN A 9 -6.15 -18.73 51.06
CA ASN A 9 -7.22 -17.76 50.85
C ASN A 9 -6.73 -16.43 50.23
N SER A 10 -5.54 -15.95 50.61
CA SER A 10 -4.95 -14.73 50.05
C SER A 10 -4.58 -14.90 48.58
N GLY A 11 -4.04 -16.04 48.16
CA GLY A 11 -3.71 -16.33 46.78
C GLY A 11 -4.95 -16.44 45.88
N GLN A 12 -5.99 -17.11 46.37
CA GLN A 12 -7.27 -17.22 45.65
C GLN A 12 -7.96 -15.85 45.46
N LEU A 13 -7.91 -14.98 46.49
CA LEU A 13 -8.46 -13.61 46.40
C LEU A 13 -7.70 -12.75 45.39
N LYS A 14 -6.38 -12.86 45.32
CA LYS A 14 -5.56 -12.17 44.32
C LYS A 14 -5.89 -12.63 42.90
N GLN A 15 -6.03 -13.94 42.67
CA GLN A 15 -6.41 -14.47 41.35
C GLN A 15 -7.81 -14.02 40.93
N LEU A 16 -8.77 -14.04 41.88
CA LEU A 16 -10.12 -13.54 41.60
C LEU A 16 -10.13 -12.03 41.26
N ALA A 17 -9.26 -11.25 41.92
CA ALA A 17 -9.11 -9.83 41.62
C ALA A 17 -8.52 -9.59 40.21
N ILE A 18 -7.54 -10.42 39.81
CA ILE A 18 -6.98 -10.38 38.43
C ILE A 18 -8.07 -10.67 37.42
N ASN A 19 -8.81 -11.76 37.55
CA ASN A 19 -9.88 -12.14 36.63
C ASN A 19 -10.94 -11.03 36.51
N LYS A 20 -11.39 -10.49 37.65
CA LYS A 20 -12.34 -9.36 37.64
C LYS A 20 -11.78 -8.09 37.00
N ALA A 21 -10.49 -7.83 37.14
CA ALA A 21 -9.85 -6.69 36.48
C ALA A 21 -9.73 -6.90 34.96
N ILE A 22 -9.43 -8.11 34.51
CA ILE A 22 -9.43 -8.51 33.10
C ILE A 22 -10.81 -8.25 32.49
N ASP A 23 -11.89 -8.78 33.12
CA ASP A 23 -13.25 -8.56 32.65
C ASP A 23 -13.57 -7.06 32.55
N SER A 24 -13.17 -6.27 33.56
CA SER A 24 -13.37 -4.82 33.55
C SER A 24 -12.60 -4.11 32.42
N VAL A 25 -11.42 -4.59 32.05
CA VAL A 25 -10.66 -4.04 30.93
C VAL A 25 -11.38 -4.34 29.59
N TYR A 26 -11.84 -5.58 29.39
CA TYR A 26 -12.62 -5.96 28.20
C TYR A 26 -13.96 -5.24 28.09
N GLU A 27 -14.52 -4.76 29.21
CA GLU A 27 -15.72 -3.92 29.24
C GLU A 27 -15.41 -2.42 29.07
N GLY A 28 -14.16 -2.02 28.88
CA GLY A 28 -13.75 -0.61 28.80
C GLY A 28 -13.75 0.13 30.14
N LYS A 29 -13.99 -0.57 31.26
CA LYS A 29 -14.07 0.02 32.62
C LYS A 29 -12.69 0.15 33.27
N PHE A 30 -11.79 0.90 32.67
CA PHE A 30 -10.36 0.99 33.06
C PHE A 30 -10.11 1.44 34.49
N THR A 31 -10.88 2.45 34.95
CA THR A 31 -10.79 2.92 36.35
C THR A 31 -11.22 1.86 37.35
N GLY A 32 -12.24 1.07 37.01
CA GLY A 32 -12.73 -0.07 37.81
C GLY A 32 -11.69 -1.18 37.90
N ALA A 33 -11.03 -1.52 36.79
CA ALA A 33 -9.94 -2.49 36.75
C ALA A 33 -8.79 -2.09 37.69
N LEU A 34 -8.29 -0.86 37.55
CA LEU A 34 -7.21 -0.34 38.41
C LEU A 34 -7.62 -0.27 39.89
N SER A 35 -8.87 0.10 40.21
CA SER A 35 -9.39 0.09 41.57
C SER A 35 -9.39 -1.33 42.17
N THR A 36 -9.80 -2.31 41.37
CA THR A 36 -9.80 -3.72 41.79
C THR A 36 -8.39 -4.21 42.09
N ILE A 37 -7.42 -3.92 41.21
CA ILE A 37 -6.02 -4.32 41.42
C ILE A 37 -5.41 -3.62 42.64
N ARG A 38 -5.62 -2.33 42.86
CA ARG A 38 -5.09 -1.59 44.03
C ARG A 38 -5.56 -2.09 45.37
N LYS A 39 -6.70 -2.79 45.45
CA LYS A 39 -7.20 -3.39 46.69
C LYS A 39 -6.43 -4.64 47.13
N HIS A 40 -5.78 -5.30 46.18
CA HIS A 40 -5.14 -6.61 46.41
C HIS A 40 -3.63 -6.62 46.14
N PHE A 41 -3.12 -5.62 45.43
CA PHE A 41 -1.72 -5.49 45.02
C PHE A 41 -1.19 -4.09 45.36
N SER A 42 0.08 -3.99 45.73
CA SER A 42 0.71 -2.70 45.93
C SER A 42 0.83 -1.91 44.60
N SER A 43 0.99 -0.60 44.67
CA SER A 43 1.16 0.25 43.48
C SER A 43 2.44 -0.06 42.70
N GLU A 44 3.40 -0.73 43.33
CA GLU A 44 4.72 -1.11 42.77
C GLU A 44 4.84 -2.61 42.48
N ASP A 45 3.75 -3.35 42.54
CA ASP A 45 3.69 -4.75 42.18
C ASP A 45 3.72 -4.97 40.67
N ALA A 46 4.32 -6.08 40.20
CA ALA A 46 4.38 -6.44 38.80
C ALA A 46 3.01 -6.40 38.12
N THR A 47 2.00 -6.97 38.80
CA THR A 47 0.60 -7.02 38.31
C THR A 47 0.02 -5.60 38.15
N SER A 48 0.29 -4.69 39.12
CA SER A 48 -0.18 -3.31 39.06
C SER A 48 0.45 -2.55 37.89
N TYR A 49 1.73 -2.76 37.63
CA TYR A 49 2.41 -2.18 36.48
C TYR A 49 1.90 -2.77 35.16
N PHE A 50 1.68 -4.08 35.08
CA PHE A 50 1.11 -4.74 33.92
C PHE A 50 -0.25 -4.12 33.52
N PHE A 51 -1.21 -4.03 34.45
CA PHE A 51 -2.52 -3.44 34.15
C PHE A 51 -2.44 -1.96 33.74
N LYS A 52 -1.54 -1.18 34.34
CA LYS A 52 -1.29 0.21 33.89
C LYS A 52 -0.74 0.25 32.45
N GLY A 53 0.16 -0.66 32.11
CA GLY A 53 0.71 -0.81 30.78
C GLY A 53 -0.35 -1.20 29.76
N TRP A 54 -1.14 -2.21 30.07
CA TRP A 54 -2.22 -2.70 29.21
C TRP A 54 -3.27 -1.63 28.92
N ILE A 55 -3.71 -0.90 29.95
CA ILE A 55 -4.67 0.19 29.80
C ILE A 55 -4.05 1.34 28.96
N ALA A 56 -2.79 1.69 29.19
CA ALA A 56 -2.10 2.69 28.38
C ALA A 56 -2.00 2.26 26.90
N GLN A 57 -1.71 1.00 26.62
CA GLN A 57 -1.67 0.43 25.28
C GLN A 57 -3.04 0.52 24.59
N LEU A 58 -4.12 0.12 25.26
CA LEU A 58 -5.48 0.22 24.75
C LEU A 58 -5.96 1.67 24.54
N SER A 59 -5.33 2.62 25.24
CA SER A 59 -5.58 4.06 25.06
C SER A 59 -4.67 4.69 23.99
N GLY A 60 -3.88 3.90 23.24
CA GLY A 60 -2.97 4.38 22.19
C GLY A 60 -1.68 5.03 22.70
N ASP A 61 -1.45 5.12 24.02
CA ASP A 61 -0.23 5.69 24.60
C ASP A 61 0.87 4.61 24.72
N HIS A 62 1.43 4.23 23.58
CA HIS A 62 2.42 3.15 23.51
C HIS A 62 3.72 3.45 24.24
N TYR A 63 4.16 4.73 24.31
CA TYR A 63 5.35 5.12 25.09
C TYR A 63 5.15 4.88 26.58
N LYS A 64 3.97 5.22 27.08
CA LYS A 64 3.62 4.99 28.48
C LYS A 64 3.38 3.51 28.78
N ALA A 65 2.80 2.76 27.84
CA ALA A 65 2.64 1.33 27.93
C ALA A 65 3.98 0.62 28.09
N ILE A 66 4.97 0.92 27.23
CA ILE A 66 6.34 0.38 27.30
C ILE A 66 6.94 0.63 28.69
N LYS A 67 6.90 1.88 29.17
CA LYS A 67 7.43 2.23 30.49
C LYS A 67 6.82 1.42 31.63
N TYR A 68 5.55 1.08 31.56
CA TYR A 68 4.88 0.29 32.59
C TYR A 68 5.15 -1.21 32.44
N PHE A 69 5.20 -1.74 31.22
CA PHE A 69 5.55 -3.13 30.98
C PHE A 69 7.00 -3.43 31.40
N GLU A 70 7.95 -2.53 31.09
CA GLU A 70 9.34 -2.63 31.58
C GLU A 70 9.39 -2.67 33.11
N LYS A 71 8.64 -1.81 33.80
CA LYS A 71 8.54 -1.85 35.27
C LYS A 71 7.94 -3.14 35.79
N SER A 72 6.98 -3.72 35.07
CA SER A 72 6.42 -5.02 35.40
C SER A 72 7.47 -6.12 35.29
N LEU A 73 8.26 -6.12 34.22
CA LEU A 73 9.34 -7.09 33.99
C LEU A 73 10.51 -6.94 34.98
N LEU A 74 10.84 -5.71 35.40
CA LEU A 74 11.81 -5.50 36.48
C LEU A 74 11.40 -6.16 37.80
N LYS A 75 10.09 -6.32 38.05
CA LYS A 75 9.56 -6.99 39.24
C LYS A 75 9.30 -8.48 39.03
N ASN A 76 8.94 -8.86 37.82
CA ASN A 76 8.72 -10.25 37.41
C ASN A 76 9.24 -10.45 35.97
N PRO A 77 10.52 -10.85 35.79
CA PRO A 77 11.12 -11.03 34.46
C PRO A 77 10.45 -12.11 33.59
N LEU A 78 9.66 -12.99 34.18
CA LEU A 78 8.94 -14.08 33.50
C LEU A 78 7.47 -13.74 33.17
N ASN A 79 7.09 -12.45 33.27
CA ASN A 79 5.73 -12.03 32.93
C ASN A 79 5.54 -12.01 31.42
N GLN A 80 5.02 -13.11 30.87
CA GLN A 80 4.76 -13.28 29.43
C GLN A 80 3.77 -12.24 28.90
N ASP A 81 2.71 -11.91 29.63
CA ASP A 81 1.73 -10.90 29.19
C ASP A 81 2.37 -9.51 29.06
N ALA A 82 3.32 -9.17 29.92
CA ALA A 82 4.06 -7.92 29.82
C ALA A 82 5.04 -7.90 28.61
N LEU A 83 5.69 -9.03 28.31
CA LEU A 83 6.52 -9.18 27.11
C LEU A 83 5.68 -9.09 25.83
N THR A 84 4.52 -9.74 25.79
CA THR A 84 3.57 -9.65 24.68
C THR A 84 3.07 -8.21 24.48
N GLY A 85 2.75 -7.51 25.59
CA GLY A 85 2.37 -6.10 25.57
C GLY A 85 3.48 -5.17 25.05
N LEU A 86 4.74 -5.44 25.42
CA LEU A 86 5.91 -4.75 24.87
C LEU A 86 6.05 -4.98 23.37
N ALA A 87 6.00 -6.25 22.93
CA ALA A 87 6.09 -6.57 21.50
C ALA A 87 5.03 -5.83 20.69
N GLY A 88 3.77 -5.82 21.16
CA GLY A 88 2.68 -5.08 20.53
C GLY A 88 2.92 -3.57 20.51
N SER A 89 3.38 -2.99 21.63
CA SER A 89 3.65 -1.54 21.71
C SER A 89 4.81 -1.12 20.82
N TYR A 90 5.87 -1.92 20.74
CA TYR A 90 6.99 -1.66 19.81
C TYR A 90 6.57 -1.81 18.35
N LEU A 91 5.70 -2.77 18.01
CA LEU A 91 5.13 -2.89 16.66
C LEU A 91 4.37 -1.63 16.23
N GLU A 92 3.55 -1.05 17.11
CA GLU A 92 2.80 0.17 16.82
C GLU A 92 3.71 1.39 16.63
N LEU A 93 4.85 1.41 17.31
CA LEU A 93 5.89 2.44 17.12
C LEU A 93 6.84 2.12 15.95
N SER A 94 6.61 1.02 15.22
CA SER A 94 7.47 0.55 14.12
C SER A 94 8.90 0.19 14.54
N ASP A 95 9.11 -0.11 15.83
CA ASP A 95 10.36 -0.63 16.35
C ASP A 95 10.38 -2.15 16.24
N PHE A 96 10.57 -2.63 15.02
CA PHE A 96 10.47 -4.05 14.70
C PHE A 96 11.55 -4.90 15.36
N GLU A 97 12.72 -4.32 15.66
CA GLU A 97 13.83 -5.04 16.32
C GLU A 97 13.44 -5.42 17.74
N ARG A 98 13.10 -4.43 18.57
CA ARG A 98 12.69 -4.69 19.96
C ARG A 98 11.41 -5.50 20.06
N ALA A 99 10.47 -5.31 19.13
CA ALA A 99 9.27 -6.15 19.05
C ALA A 99 9.63 -7.63 18.85
N HIS A 100 10.60 -7.90 17.97
CA HIS A 100 11.06 -9.27 17.67
C HIS A 100 11.74 -9.92 18.87
N GLU A 101 12.67 -9.21 19.54
CA GLU A 101 13.34 -9.68 20.74
C GLU A 101 12.35 -10.06 21.85
N CYS A 102 11.35 -9.21 22.12
CA CYS A 102 10.31 -9.50 23.09
C CYS A 102 9.46 -10.73 22.71
N ALA A 103 9.09 -10.86 21.45
CA ALA A 103 8.29 -12.00 20.97
C ALA A 103 9.07 -13.32 21.02
N GLU A 104 10.35 -13.33 20.67
CA GLU A 104 11.23 -14.50 20.83
C GLU A 104 11.35 -14.91 22.30
N GLN A 105 11.52 -13.95 23.21
CA GLN A 105 11.57 -14.23 24.63
C GLN A 105 10.26 -14.88 25.14
N CYS A 106 9.09 -14.43 24.65
CA CYS A 106 7.81 -15.08 24.96
C CYS A 106 7.81 -16.57 24.57
N VAL A 107 8.27 -16.85 23.34
CA VAL A 107 8.30 -18.25 22.83
C VAL A 107 9.34 -19.10 23.59
N LEU A 108 10.49 -18.52 23.96
CA LEU A 108 11.50 -19.21 24.79
C LEU A 108 10.95 -19.57 26.18
N LEU A 109 10.13 -18.72 26.78
CA LEU A 109 9.51 -18.97 28.08
C LEU A 109 8.43 -20.06 28.00
N ASN A 110 7.61 -20.04 26.99
CA ASN A 110 6.56 -21.04 26.76
C ASN A 110 6.18 -21.16 25.29
N ARG A 111 6.83 -22.07 24.56
CA ARG A 111 6.55 -22.33 23.15
C ARG A 111 5.15 -22.92 22.90
N ARG A 112 4.55 -23.59 23.89
CA ARG A 112 3.24 -24.22 23.72
C ARG A 112 2.06 -23.25 23.90
N ASP A 113 2.34 -22.02 24.33
CA ASP A 113 1.32 -21.00 24.46
C ASP A 113 0.97 -20.40 23.07
N PRO A 114 -0.26 -20.59 22.57
CA PRO A 114 -0.65 -20.08 21.26
C PRO A 114 -0.58 -18.55 21.16
N LYS A 115 -0.70 -17.81 22.26
CA LYS A 115 -0.54 -16.35 22.28
C LYS A 115 0.89 -15.96 21.94
N ASN A 116 1.90 -16.65 22.49
CA ASN A 116 3.30 -16.38 22.23
C ASN A 116 3.66 -16.65 20.76
N LEU A 117 3.19 -17.77 20.20
CA LEU A 117 3.38 -18.11 18.79
C LEU A 117 2.71 -17.09 17.87
N THR A 118 1.48 -16.64 18.21
CA THR A 118 0.74 -15.62 17.47
C THR A 118 1.48 -14.29 17.46
N THR A 119 2.01 -13.88 18.62
CA THR A 119 2.80 -12.64 18.75
C THR A 119 4.04 -12.69 17.88
N LEU A 120 4.83 -13.78 17.95
CA LEU A 120 6.03 -13.94 17.15
C LEU A 120 5.70 -13.95 15.63
N ALA A 121 4.68 -14.71 15.25
CA ALA A 121 4.22 -14.76 13.84
C ALA A 121 3.81 -13.37 13.33
N THR A 122 3.08 -12.61 14.14
CA THR A 122 2.65 -11.25 13.79
C THR A 122 3.85 -10.31 13.61
N VAL A 123 4.81 -10.38 14.51
CA VAL A 123 6.05 -9.56 14.44
C VAL A 123 6.86 -9.91 13.19
N ILE A 124 7.09 -11.21 12.92
CA ILE A 124 7.80 -11.67 11.72
C ILE A 124 7.09 -11.18 10.46
N SER A 125 5.77 -11.34 10.38
CA SER A 125 4.98 -10.93 9.22
C SER A 125 5.06 -9.42 8.93
N LYS A 126 5.00 -8.58 9.97
CA LYS A 126 5.09 -7.13 9.82
C LYS A 126 6.52 -6.67 9.51
N ARG A 127 7.53 -7.22 10.20
CA ARG A 127 8.95 -6.87 10.02
C ARG A 127 9.48 -7.24 8.64
N TYR A 128 9.08 -8.40 8.13
CA TYR A 128 9.63 -8.99 6.90
C TYR A 128 8.57 -9.12 5.81
N ARG A 129 7.74 -8.09 5.64
CA ARG A 129 6.57 -8.11 4.75
C ARG A 129 6.88 -8.52 3.30
N GLY A 130 8.03 -8.14 2.76
CA GLY A 130 8.44 -8.43 1.38
C GLY A 130 9.29 -9.69 1.22
N ILE A 131 9.54 -10.47 2.29
CA ILE A 131 10.44 -11.63 2.26
C ILE A 131 9.61 -12.91 2.34
N GLN A 132 9.53 -13.64 1.21
CA GLN A 132 8.70 -14.83 1.08
C GLN A 132 8.96 -15.86 2.18
N GLU A 133 10.22 -16.25 2.39
CA GLU A 133 10.60 -17.25 3.40
C GLU A 133 10.13 -16.88 4.81
N LYS A 134 10.17 -15.58 5.14
CA LYS A 134 9.74 -15.06 6.43
C LYS A 134 8.23 -15.04 6.58
N GLN A 135 7.48 -14.75 5.51
CA GLN A 135 6.03 -14.87 5.54
C GLN A 135 5.60 -16.34 5.69
N GLU A 136 6.29 -17.27 5.04
CA GLU A 136 6.05 -18.71 5.20
C GLU A 136 6.43 -19.20 6.61
N GLU A 137 7.47 -18.65 7.22
CA GLU A 137 7.83 -18.89 8.62
C GLU A 137 6.72 -18.41 9.56
N ALA A 138 6.20 -17.21 9.39
CA ALA A 138 5.09 -16.69 10.18
C ALA A 138 3.84 -17.57 10.04
N ILE A 139 3.52 -18.04 8.85
CA ILE A 139 2.40 -18.96 8.62
C ILE A 139 2.58 -20.26 9.42
N ARG A 140 3.78 -20.83 9.47
CA ARG A 140 4.02 -22.05 10.28
C ARG A 140 3.71 -21.82 11.76
N TYR A 141 4.10 -20.67 12.31
CA TYR A 141 3.76 -20.33 13.70
C TYR A 141 2.25 -20.12 13.91
N PHE A 142 1.56 -19.48 12.96
CA PHE A 142 0.10 -19.34 13.01
C PHE A 142 -0.61 -20.69 12.94
N ILE A 143 -0.16 -21.62 12.11
CA ILE A 143 -0.71 -22.99 12.05
C ILE A 143 -0.48 -23.72 13.37
N GLU A 144 0.75 -23.68 13.93
CA GLU A 144 1.06 -24.31 15.24
C GLU A 144 0.19 -23.73 16.36
N ALA A 145 -0.01 -22.41 16.36
CA ALA A 145 -0.89 -21.73 17.31
C ALA A 145 -2.36 -22.19 17.14
N PHE A 146 -2.85 -22.22 15.90
CA PHE A 146 -4.24 -22.61 15.62
C PHE A 146 -4.54 -24.06 16.02
N GLU A 147 -3.65 -25.00 15.70
CA GLU A 147 -3.82 -26.40 16.09
C GLU A 147 -3.83 -26.57 17.62
N SER A 148 -3.09 -25.74 18.35
CA SER A 148 -3.10 -25.75 19.84
C SER A 148 -4.43 -25.26 20.41
N VAL A 149 -5.06 -24.28 19.74
CA VAL A 149 -6.34 -23.70 20.17
C VAL A 149 -7.52 -24.55 19.72
N LYS A 150 -7.51 -25.13 18.52
CA LYS A 150 -8.60 -25.90 17.89
C LYS A 150 -9.12 -27.06 18.75
N SER A 151 -8.32 -27.59 19.66
CA SER A 151 -8.64 -28.75 20.48
C SER A 151 -9.45 -28.42 21.74
N SER A 152 -9.83 -27.17 22.00
CA SER A 152 -10.56 -26.77 23.20
C SER A 152 -12.04 -27.14 23.10
N PRO A 153 -12.58 -27.96 24.03
CA PRO A 153 -13.95 -28.45 23.93
C PRO A 153 -15.04 -27.40 24.23
N ASN A 154 -14.68 -26.27 24.85
CA ASN A 154 -15.59 -25.17 25.19
C ASN A 154 -14.97 -23.83 24.82
N PRO A 155 -15.37 -23.19 23.69
CA PRO A 155 -14.81 -21.93 23.30
C PRO A 155 -15.27 -20.79 24.21
N THR A 156 -14.34 -20.27 25.02
CA THR A 156 -14.53 -19.00 25.74
C THR A 156 -14.45 -17.82 24.79
N LYS A 157 -14.90 -16.64 25.20
CA LYS A 157 -14.76 -15.40 24.41
C LYS A 157 -13.29 -15.13 24.06
N GLU A 158 -12.39 -15.38 25.01
CA GLU A 158 -10.94 -15.24 24.80
C GLU A 158 -10.39 -16.22 23.75
N TYR A 159 -10.90 -17.45 23.75
CA TYR A 159 -10.58 -18.47 22.75
C TYR A 159 -11.02 -18.03 21.34
N ILE A 160 -12.24 -17.52 21.20
CA ILE A 160 -12.77 -17.03 19.92
C ILE A 160 -11.90 -15.87 19.41
N GLN A 161 -11.59 -14.92 20.29
CA GLN A 161 -10.72 -13.78 19.92
C GLN A 161 -9.35 -14.26 19.45
N LEU A 162 -8.66 -15.09 20.21
CA LEU A 162 -7.33 -15.60 19.85
C LEU A 162 -7.36 -16.40 18.53
N SER A 163 -8.37 -17.26 18.35
CA SER A 163 -8.53 -18.00 17.09
C SER A 163 -8.74 -17.08 15.90
N THR A 164 -9.53 -16.02 16.09
CA THR A 164 -9.78 -14.99 15.06
C THR A 164 -8.51 -14.22 14.73
N ASP A 165 -7.72 -13.84 15.72
CA ASP A 165 -6.45 -13.13 15.55
C ASP A 165 -5.42 -13.99 14.79
N ILE A 166 -5.31 -15.27 15.15
CA ILE A 166 -4.45 -16.25 14.45
C ILE A 166 -4.83 -16.36 12.97
N LEU A 167 -6.12 -16.60 12.69
CA LEU A 167 -6.60 -16.77 11.32
C LEU A 167 -6.50 -15.48 10.51
N SER A 168 -6.74 -14.32 11.12
CA SER A 168 -6.58 -13.01 10.49
C SER A 168 -5.11 -12.73 10.13
N GLY A 169 -4.18 -13.02 11.04
CA GLY A 169 -2.74 -12.90 10.79
C GLY A 169 -2.25 -13.86 9.70
N TRP A 170 -2.69 -15.11 9.73
CA TRP A 170 -2.41 -16.09 8.68
C TRP A 170 -2.93 -15.63 7.32
N GLY A 171 -4.17 -15.16 7.24
CA GLY A 171 -4.75 -14.60 6.02
C GLY A 171 -3.96 -13.41 5.49
N ALA A 172 -3.50 -12.51 6.37
CA ALA A 172 -2.65 -11.38 5.98
C ALA A 172 -1.30 -11.83 5.39
N CYS A 173 -0.66 -12.87 5.96
CA CYS A 173 0.55 -13.47 5.37
C CYS A 173 0.29 -14.03 3.97
N LEU A 174 -0.83 -14.71 3.77
CA LEU A 174 -1.20 -15.26 2.45
C LEU A 174 -1.45 -14.14 1.42
N ILE A 175 -2.03 -13.02 1.83
CA ILE A 175 -2.17 -11.83 0.97
C ILE A 175 -0.78 -11.28 0.61
N ASN A 176 0.13 -11.16 1.58
CA ASN A 176 1.51 -10.71 1.34
C ASN A 176 2.28 -11.67 0.40
N LEU A 177 1.94 -12.95 0.39
CA LEU A 177 2.48 -13.98 -0.51
C LEU A 177 1.76 -14.06 -1.86
N HIS A 178 0.86 -13.12 -2.17
CA HIS A 178 0.04 -13.11 -3.38
C HIS A 178 -0.78 -14.39 -3.60
N LYS A 179 -1.27 -14.99 -2.50
CA LYS A 179 -2.12 -16.20 -2.48
C LYS A 179 -3.55 -15.88 -2.02
N PRO A 180 -4.28 -14.96 -2.71
CA PRO A 180 -5.54 -14.40 -2.20
C PRO A 180 -6.66 -15.45 -2.09
N GLN A 181 -6.71 -16.48 -2.97
CA GLN A 181 -7.70 -17.56 -2.85
C GLN A 181 -7.51 -18.36 -1.56
N GLN A 182 -6.25 -18.64 -1.18
CA GLN A 182 -5.95 -19.33 0.08
C GLN A 182 -6.26 -18.42 1.27
N ALA A 183 -5.97 -17.12 1.15
CA ALA A 183 -6.33 -16.14 2.17
C ALA A 183 -7.85 -16.11 2.42
N LEU A 184 -8.66 -16.14 1.38
CA LEU A 184 -10.13 -16.19 1.50
C LEU A 184 -10.60 -17.39 2.31
N LEU A 185 -10.04 -18.59 2.08
CA LEU A 185 -10.42 -19.78 2.85
C LEU A 185 -10.20 -19.61 4.36
N VAL A 186 -9.05 -19.04 4.73
CA VAL A 186 -8.66 -18.83 6.13
C VAL A 186 -9.48 -17.69 6.75
N LEU A 187 -9.64 -16.59 6.03
CA LEU A 187 -10.37 -15.41 6.52
C LEU A 187 -11.88 -15.62 6.63
N GLU A 188 -12.47 -16.44 5.75
CA GLU A 188 -13.88 -16.84 5.87
C GLU A 188 -14.11 -17.71 7.11
N LEU A 189 -13.11 -18.50 7.52
CA LEU A 189 -13.17 -19.22 8.80
C LEU A 189 -13.10 -18.23 9.98
N ALA A 190 -12.20 -17.23 9.93
CA ALA A 190 -12.14 -16.17 10.93
C ALA A 190 -13.49 -15.41 11.05
N LYS A 191 -14.10 -15.06 9.91
CA LYS A 191 -15.42 -14.39 9.85
C LYS A 191 -16.54 -15.25 10.46
N LYS A 192 -16.47 -16.58 10.36
CA LYS A 192 -17.45 -17.47 11.02
C LYS A 192 -17.31 -17.44 12.54
N LEU A 193 -16.10 -17.27 13.06
CA LEU A 193 -15.84 -17.18 14.51
C LEU A 193 -16.26 -15.82 15.07
N ASP A 194 -15.91 -14.74 14.37
CA ASP A 194 -16.27 -13.37 14.74
C ASP A 194 -16.75 -12.58 13.50
N PRO A 195 -18.08 -12.61 13.23
CA PRO A 195 -18.67 -12.05 12.03
C PRO A 195 -18.57 -10.51 11.91
N LEU A 196 -18.25 -9.82 12.99
CA LEU A 196 -18.19 -8.36 13.03
C LEU A 196 -16.76 -7.82 13.20
N ASN A 197 -15.76 -8.68 13.25
CA ASN A 197 -14.38 -8.27 13.47
C ASN A 197 -13.86 -7.37 12.34
N PRO A 198 -13.53 -6.08 12.62
CA PRO A 198 -13.14 -5.14 11.58
C PRO A 198 -11.82 -5.51 10.87
N LEU A 199 -10.86 -6.09 11.59
CA LEU A 199 -9.57 -6.50 11.02
C LEU A 199 -9.73 -7.68 10.05
N VAL A 200 -10.58 -8.65 10.39
CA VAL A 200 -10.94 -9.76 9.49
C VAL A 200 -11.57 -9.20 8.20
N HIS A 201 -12.51 -8.27 8.34
CA HIS A 201 -13.16 -7.64 7.18
C HIS A 201 -12.20 -6.79 6.35
N LYS A 202 -11.25 -6.07 6.96
CA LYS A 202 -10.18 -5.36 6.24
C LYS A 202 -9.34 -6.32 5.39
N ASN A 203 -8.94 -7.45 5.94
CA ASN A 203 -8.15 -8.46 5.22
C ASN A 203 -8.99 -9.17 4.14
N LEU A 204 -10.26 -9.50 4.41
CA LEU A 204 -11.20 -10.04 3.42
C LEU A 204 -11.36 -9.08 2.23
N ALA A 205 -11.54 -7.78 2.48
CA ALA A 205 -11.66 -6.80 1.43
C ALA A 205 -10.43 -6.79 0.50
N SER A 206 -9.22 -6.90 1.06
CA SER A 206 -7.99 -6.99 0.28
C SER A 206 -7.92 -8.27 -0.56
N ALA A 207 -8.32 -9.42 0.01
CA ALA A 207 -8.33 -10.69 -0.68
C ALA A 207 -9.40 -10.74 -1.79
N TYR A 208 -10.62 -10.23 -1.53
CA TYR A 208 -11.68 -10.10 -2.52
C TYR A 208 -11.32 -9.15 -3.66
N THR A 209 -10.67 -8.01 -3.36
CA THR A 209 -10.15 -7.09 -4.39
C THR A 209 -9.16 -7.81 -5.30
N SER A 210 -8.21 -8.55 -4.72
CA SER A 210 -7.19 -9.29 -5.48
C SER A 210 -7.78 -10.42 -6.34
N THR A 211 -9.01 -10.86 -6.06
CA THR A 211 -9.74 -11.89 -6.81
C THR A 211 -10.89 -11.31 -7.65
N ASN A 212 -10.95 -9.99 -7.83
CA ASN A 212 -11.99 -9.24 -8.56
C ASN A 212 -13.43 -9.47 -8.07
N GLN A 213 -13.60 -9.89 -6.81
CA GLN A 213 -14.90 -10.02 -6.15
C GLN A 213 -15.27 -8.67 -5.51
N ILE A 214 -15.60 -7.68 -6.36
CA ILE A 214 -15.71 -6.27 -5.93
C ILE A 214 -16.91 -6.03 -5.02
N THR A 215 -18.02 -6.75 -5.23
CA THR A 215 -19.22 -6.65 -4.39
C THR A 215 -18.91 -7.08 -2.94
N GLU A 216 -18.23 -8.22 -2.79
CA GLU A 216 -17.81 -8.77 -1.49
C GLU A 216 -16.73 -7.90 -0.84
N ALA A 217 -15.84 -7.33 -1.65
CA ALA A 217 -14.84 -6.37 -1.18
C ALA A 217 -15.52 -5.12 -0.59
N LEU A 218 -16.51 -4.54 -1.30
CA LEU A 218 -17.28 -3.38 -0.83
C LEU A 218 -18.07 -3.67 0.45
N ASP A 219 -18.72 -4.83 0.55
CA ASP A 219 -19.41 -5.25 1.79
C ASP A 219 -18.41 -5.33 2.95
N SER A 220 -17.25 -5.92 2.69
CA SER A 220 -16.22 -6.10 3.71
C SER A 220 -15.60 -4.78 4.17
N VAL A 221 -15.24 -3.85 3.28
CA VAL A 221 -14.69 -2.54 3.70
C VAL A 221 -15.70 -1.74 4.53
N ARG A 222 -17.01 -1.79 4.19
CA ARG A 222 -18.05 -1.11 4.97
C ARG A 222 -18.23 -1.70 6.37
N LYS A 223 -17.96 -3.00 6.54
CA LYS A 223 -17.94 -3.64 7.87
C LYS A 223 -16.68 -3.25 8.64
N ALA A 224 -15.52 -3.16 7.97
CA ALA A 224 -14.27 -2.70 8.57
C ALA A 224 -14.35 -1.24 9.09
N GLN A 225 -15.16 -0.38 8.46
CA GLN A 225 -15.42 1.01 8.92
C GLN A 225 -16.13 1.09 10.28
N ARG A 226 -16.60 -0.03 10.84
CA ARG A 226 -17.20 -0.08 12.19
C ARG A 226 -16.18 -0.29 13.30
N SER A 227 -14.89 -0.23 12.97
CA SER A 227 -13.80 -0.33 13.94
C SER A 227 -13.83 0.85 14.91
N ASP A 228 -13.45 0.60 16.16
CA ASP A 228 -13.16 1.65 17.14
C ASP A 228 -11.77 2.29 16.93
N GLU A 229 -10.94 1.68 16.06
CA GLU A 229 -9.61 2.15 15.71
C GLU A 229 -9.67 3.09 14.51
N GLU A 230 -9.34 4.37 14.72
CA GLU A 230 -9.41 5.43 13.70
C GLU A 230 -8.62 5.09 12.43
N ASP A 231 -7.39 4.59 12.56
CA ASP A 231 -6.55 4.24 11.41
C ASP A 231 -7.17 3.12 10.55
N THR A 232 -7.82 2.14 11.17
CA THR A 232 -8.55 1.08 10.46
C THR A 232 -9.76 1.64 9.71
N VAL A 233 -10.48 2.58 10.30
CA VAL A 233 -11.62 3.26 9.66
C VAL A 233 -11.17 4.06 8.46
N VAL A 234 -10.13 4.88 8.61
CA VAL A 234 -9.55 5.71 7.55
C VAL A 234 -9.07 4.85 6.37
N ASP A 235 -8.31 3.79 6.65
CA ASP A 235 -7.84 2.85 5.63
C ASP A 235 -9.00 2.19 4.89
N ALA A 236 -10.06 1.78 5.61
CA ALA A 236 -11.23 1.14 5.00
C ALA A 236 -12.02 2.12 4.12
N ILE A 237 -12.20 3.37 4.54
CA ILE A 237 -12.86 4.41 3.73
C ILE A 237 -12.04 4.69 2.45
N TYR A 238 -10.72 4.81 2.58
CA TYR A 238 -9.84 4.99 1.42
C TYR A 238 -9.93 3.79 0.45
N GLN A 239 -9.94 2.56 0.97
CA GLN A 239 -10.10 1.36 0.16
C GLN A 239 -11.47 1.31 -0.53
N GLU A 240 -12.57 1.70 0.15
CA GLU A 240 -13.89 1.87 -0.50
C GLU A 240 -13.80 2.88 -1.65
N GLY A 241 -13.09 3.99 -1.46
CA GLY A 241 -12.86 4.98 -2.51
C GLY A 241 -12.20 4.40 -3.76
N MET A 242 -11.16 3.59 -3.61
CA MET A 242 -10.50 2.93 -4.74
C MET A 242 -11.44 1.94 -5.45
N LEU A 243 -12.22 1.17 -4.71
CA LEU A 243 -13.20 0.23 -5.28
C LEU A 243 -14.32 0.96 -6.05
N GLU A 244 -14.80 2.08 -5.54
CA GLU A 244 -15.81 2.90 -6.24
C GLU A 244 -15.23 3.53 -7.53
N LEU A 245 -13.97 4.00 -7.49
CA LEU A 245 -13.27 4.48 -8.70
C LEU A 245 -13.11 3.36 -9.74
N MET A 246 -12.75 2.16 -9.30
CA MET A 246 -12.61 0.98 -10.15
C MET A 246 -13.91 0.62 -10.88
N GLN A 247 -15.06 0.86 -10.24
CA GLN A 247 -16.38 0.66 -10.83
C GLN A 247 -16.87 1.85 -11.69
N GLY A 248 -16.12 2.96 -11.75
CA GLY A 248 -16.53 4.18 -12.44
C GLY A 248 -17.42 5.12 -11.64
N ASN A 249 -17.66 4.84 -10.37
CA ASN A 249 -18.44 5.69 -9.46
C ASN A 249 -17.61 6.90 -8.99
N TYR A 250 -17.14 7.72 -9.91
CA TYR A 250 -16.15 8.76 -9.68
C TYR A 250 -16.57 9.80 -8.64
N THR A 251 -17.81 10.25 -8.65
CA THR A 251 -18.28 11.26 -7.67
C THR A 251 -18.12 10.78 -6.23
N LYS A 252 -18.50 9.53 -5.95
CA LYS A 252 -18.34 8.92 -4.63
C LYS A 252 -16.87 8.54 -4.39
N GLY A 253 -16.26 7.94 -5.40
CA GLY A 253 -14.88 7.43 -5.33
C GLY A 253 -13.89 8.52 -4.97
N TRP A 254 -13.89 9.66 -5.66
CA TRP A 254 -12.97 10.77 -5.37
C TRP A 254 -13.15 11.34 -3.95
N ARG A 255 -14.38 11.46 -3.49
CA ARG A 255 -14.64 11.93 -2.12
C ARG A 255 -14.03 11.00 -1.07
N LEU A 256 -14.22 9.69 -1.23
CA LEU A 256 -13.70 8.70 -0.30
C LEU A 256 -12.18 8.53 -0.43
N HIS A 257 -11.66 8.62 -1.66
CA HIS A 257 -10.23 8.54 -1.95
C HIS A 257 -9.41 9.63 -1.24
N GLU A 258 -10.01 10.78 -0.90
CA GLU A 258 -9.36 11.87 -0.18
C GLU A 258 -8.91 11.48 1.23
N HIS A 259 -9.52 10.44 1.84
CA HIS A 259 -9.09 9.90 3.15
C HIS A 259 -7.67 9.32 3.13
N ARG A 260 -7.06 9.11 1.95
CA ARG A 260 -5.64 8.74 1.84
C ARG A 260 -4.72 9.74 2.55
N LEU A 261 -5.08 11.03 2.57
CA LEU A 261 -4.35 12.11 3.26
C LEU A 261 -4.37 11.96 4.79
N GLN A 262 -5.33 11.19 5.32
CA GLN A 262 -5.51 10.92 6.74
C GLN A 262 -4.90 9.57 7.16
N THR A 263 -4.36 8.77 6.24
CA THR A 263 -3.72 7.50 6.58
C THR A 263 -2.45 7.71 7.41
N LYS A 264 -2.14 6.74 8.29
CA LYS A 264 -0.90 6.76 9.09
C LYS A 264 0.33 6.94 8.21
N GLN A 265 0.35 6.30 7.04
CA GLN A 265 1.45 6.41 6.07
C GLN A 265 1.61 7.86 5.59
N PHE A 266 0.55 8.53 5.16
CA PHE A 266 0.64 9.91 4.67
C PHE A 266 1.06 10.87 5.79
N ARG A 267 0.43 10.77 6.97
CA ARG A 267 0.73 11.62 8.14
C ARG A 267 2.18 11.45 8.64
N SER A 268 2.77 10.27 8.47
CA SER A 268 4.18 10.05 8.84
C SER A 268 5.17 10.75 7.90
N ILE A 269 4.74 11.04 6.68
CA ILE A 269 5.56 11.66 5.63
C ILE A 269 5.37 13.18 5.59
N ARG A 270 4.13 13.65 5.72
CA ARG A 270 3.74 15.05 5.55
C ARG A 270 2.89 15.53 6.71
N GLN A 271 3.37 16.55 7.42
CA GLN A 271 2.62 17.30 8.43
C GLN A 271 2.42 18.71 7.89
N LEU A 272 1.39 18.88 7.06
CA LEU A 272 1.08 20.16 6.41
C LEU A 272 0.28 21.05 7.37
N LYS A 273 0.77 22.25 7.65
CA LYS A 273 0.08 23.29 8.40
C LYS A 273 -0.65 24.27 7.48
N THR A 274 -0.11 24.45 6.27
CA THR A 274 -0.70 25.31 5.23
C THR A 274 -2.07 24.77 4.81
N PRO A 275 -3.09 25.63 4.68
CA PRO A 275 -4.43 25.22 4.28
C PRO A 275 -4.45 24.48 2.93
N TYR A 276 -5.31 23.47 2.84
CA TYR A 276 -5.56 22.81 1.55
C TYR A 276 -6.42 23.68 0.66
N TRP A 277 -6.07 23.75 -0.63
CA TRP A 277 -6.87 24.40 -1.66
C TRP A 277 -8.10 23.55 -2.01
N GLU A 278 -9.27 24.17 -1.91
CA GLU A 278 -10.56 23.51 -2.21
C GLU A 278 -11.16 23.96 -3.57
N GLY A 279 -10.34 24.60 -4.42
CA GLY A 279 -10.74 24.98 -5.78
C GLY A 279 -11.29 26.41 -5.90
N GLN A 280 -11.20 27.24 -4.86
CA GLN A 280 -11.56 28.65 -4.91
C GLN A 280 -10.63 29.43 -5.84
N THR A 281 -11.13 30.51 -6.46
CA THR A 281 -10.29 31.44 -7.22
C THR A 281 -9.40 32.21 -6.26
N LEU A 282 -8.09 32.22 -6.54
CA LEU A 282 -7.11 32.94 -5.72
C LEU A 282 -7.13 34.45 -6.04
N GLN A 283 -6.90 35.25 -5.00
CA GLN A 283 -6.76 36.68 -5.11
C GLN A 283 -5.32 37.07 -5.51
N ASP A 284 -5.14 38.34 -5.89
CA ASP A 284 -3.79 38.87 -6.18
C ASP A 284 -2.89 38.75 -4.94
N GLY A 285 -1.71 38.18 -5.13
CA GLY A 285 -0.73 37.90 -4.06
C GLY A 285 -0.89 36.55 -3.37
N GLU A 286 -1.98 35.84 -3.59
CA GLU A 286 -2.10 34.44 -3.12
C GLU A 286 -1.35 33.47 -4.03
N SER A 287 -0.80 32.41 -3.43
CA SER A 287 0.02 31.41 -4.11
C SER A 287 -0.44 29.99 -3.80
N LEU A 288 -0.28 29.11 -4.79
CA LEU A 288 -0.64 27.70 -4.69
C LEU A 288 0.59 26.81 -4.97
N LEU A 289 0.85 25.89 -4.07
CA LEU A 289 1.78 24.80 -4.32
C LEU A 289 1.02 23.51 -4.59
N ILE A 290 1.28 22.89 -5.74
CA ILE A 290 0.78 21.54 -6.07
C ILE A 290 1.90 20.54 -5.81
N PHE A 291 1.66 19.58 -4.94
CA PHE A 291 2.70 18.61 -4.58
C PHE A 291 2.43 17.21 -5.16
N GLN A 292 3.53 16.55 -5.51
CA GLN A 292 3.54 15.13 -5.86
C GLN A 292 3.37 14.30 -4.60
N GLU A 293 2.47 13.31 -4.65
CA GLU A 293 2.17 12.43 -3.51
C GLU A 293 2.63 11.00 -3.74
N GLN A 294 2.47 10.50 -4.95
CA GLN A 294 2.81 9.14 -5.35
C GLN A 294 3.81 9.13 -6.50
N GLY A 295 3.78 8.11 -7.36
CA GLY A 295 4.75 7.93 -8.43
C GLY A 295 4.71 9.02 -9.53
N ILE A 296 5.74 8.99 -10.38
CA ILE A 296 5.83 9.87 -11.55
C ILE A 296 4.63 9.67 -12.50
N GLY A 297 4.15 8.42 -12.63
CA GLY A 297 2.98 8.10 -13.44
C GLY A 297 1.72 8.85 -13.00
N ASP A 298 1.50 8.97 -11.69
CA ASP A 298 0.38 9.73 -11.12
C ASP A 298 0.49 11.21 -11.43
N THR A 299 1.69 11.77 -11.31
CA THR A 299 1.94 13.16 -11.64
C THR A 299 1.68 13.43 -13.14
N LEU A 300 2.15 12.56 -14.02
CA LEU A 300 1.85 12.66 -15.46
C LEU A 300 0.36 12.57 -15.75
N GLN A 301 -0.34 11.64 -15.12
CA GLN A 301 -1.79 11.47 -15.29
C GLN A 301 -2.56 12.71 -14.88
N PHE A 302 -2.28 13.23 -13.68
CA PHE A 302 -3.07 14.32 -13.09
C PHE A 302 -2.57 15.72 -13.47
N SER A 303 -1.41 15.86 -14.12
CA SER A 303 -0.95 17.13 -14.66
C SER A 303 -1.91 17.73 -15.71
N ARG A 304 -2.77 16.91 -16.33
CA ARG A 304 -3.84 17.36 -17.24
C ARG A 304 -4.83 18.36 -16.62
N TYR A 305 -4.85 18.45 -15.30
CA TYR A 305 -5.69 19.41 -14.57
C TYR A 305 -5.04 20.80 -14.44
N LEU A 306 -3.75 20.95 -14.74
CA LEU A 306 -3.03 22.23 -14.61
C LEU A 306 -3.69 23.38 -15.37
N PRO A 307 -4.22 23.21 -16.60
CA PRO A 307 -4.97 24.28 -17.27
C PRO A 307 -6.18 24.75 -16.47
N LEU A 308 -6.94 23.84 -15.87
CA LEU A 308 -8.11 24.18 -15.04
C LEU A 308 -7.71 24.84 -13.71
N VAL A 309 -6.56 24.45 -13.14
CA VAL A 309 -6.01 25.13 -11.96
C VAL A 309 -5.63 26.56 -12.30
N TYR A 310 -4.96 26.80 -13.45
CA TYR A 310 -4.51 28.11 -13.86
C TYR A 310 -5.65 29.11 -14.09
N GLU A 311 -6.82 28.64 -14.47
CA GLU A 311 -8.03 29.49 -14.55
C GLU A 311 -8.41 30.11 -13.20
N ARG A 312 -8.04 29.45 -12.09
CA ARG A 312 -8.39 29.83 -10.71
C ARG A 312 -7.21 30.33 -9.88
N ALA A 313 -5.98 29.95 -10.27
CA ALA A 313 -4.77 30.27 -9.52
C ALA A 313 -3.67 30.71 -10.51
N LYS A 314 -3.39 32.01 -10.60
CA LYS A 314 -2.43 32.57 -11.55
C LYS A 314 -0.97 32.34 -11.14
N THR A 315 -0.73 32.08 -9.87
CA THR A 315 0.60 31.79 -9.31
C THR A 315 0.61 30.36 -8.81
N VAL A 316 1.17 29.44 -9.61
CA VAL A 316 1.22 28.01 -9.34
C VAL A 316 2.66 27.54 -9.37
N ASP A 317 3.10 26.94 -8.27
CA ASP A 317 4.36 26.23 -8.18
C ASP A 317 4.10 24.72 -8.00
N ILE A 318 5.05 23.90 -8.45
CA ILE A 318 4.94 22.44 -8.37
C ILE A 318 6.09 21.90 -7.53
N GLU A 319 5.76 21.07 -6.54
CA GLU A 319 6.72 20.22 -5.87
C GLU A 319 6.72 18.84 -6.51
N VAL A 320 7.86 18.39 -6.96
CA VAL A 320 8.07 17.01 -7.39
C VAL A 320 9.06 16.33 -6.44
N MET A 321 8.78 15.09 -6.09
CA MET A 321 9.68 14.31 -5.25
C MET A 321 10.95 13.96 -6.02
N ALA A 322 12.10 14.15 -5.37
CA ALA A 322 13.33 13.52 -5.80
C ALA A 322 13.10 12.01 -5.90
N ASN A 323 13.66 11.40 -6.92
CA ASN A 323 13.55 9.95 -7.08
C ASN A 323 14.09 9.29 -5.80
N GLN A 324 13.25 8.61 -5.02
CA GLN A 324 13.61 8.00 -3.73
C GLN A 324 14.72 6.93 -3.84
N TYR A 325 15.13 6.59 -5.07
CA TYR A 325 16.14 5.59 -5.40
C TYR A 325 17.53 6.15 -5.66
N GLN A 326 17.69 7.48 -5.72
CA GLN A 326 19.00 8.09 -5.77
C GLN A 326 19.40 8.58 -4.38
N LYS A 327 20.41 7.95 -3.78
CA LYS A 327 21.11 8.50 -2.63
C LYS A 327 21.73 9.81 -3.08
N TRP A 328 21.19 10.90 -2.58
CA TRP A 328 21.67 12.25 -2.85
C TRP A 328 22.89 12.53 -1.99
N ASP A 329 24.06 12.24 -2.52
CA ASP A 329 25.32 12.68 -1.91
C ASP A 329 25.73 14.08 -2.40
N ASN A 330 25.08 14.61 -3.47
CA ASN A 330 25.36 15.94 -4.01
C ASN A 330 24.06 16.72 -4.26
N PRO A 331 23.77 17.78 -3.47
CA PRO A 331 22.60 18.64 -3.65
C PRO A 331 22.62 19.49 -4.92
N GLN A 332 23.74 19.53 -5.67
CA GLN A 332 23.87 20.30 -6.93
C GLN A 332 23.55 19.47 -8.18
N GLU A 333 23.44 18.15 -8.07
CA GLU A 333 22.97 17.30 -9.15
C GLU A 333 21.45 17.15 -9.06
N GLU A 334 20.70 18.13 -9.59
CA GLU A 334 19.27 17.94 -9.78
C GLU A 334 19.04 16.71 -10.67
N PRO A 335 18.15 15.76 -10.28
CA PRO A 335 17.69 14.78 -11.25
C PRO A 335 17.06 15.58 -12.39
N ARG A 336 17.45 15.30 -13.60
CA ARG A 336 16.77 15.73 -14.83
C ARG A 336 15.42 15.02 -14.90
N SER A 337 14.59 15.32 -13.89
CA SER A 337 13.39 14.62 -13.50
C SER A 337 12.18 15.21 -14.21
N ILE A 338 11.04 14.68 -13.91
CA ILE A 338 9.72 15.19 -14.28
C ILE A 338 9.56 16.72 -14.10
N ARG A 339 10.36 17.37 -13.25
CA ARG A 339 10.35 18.83 -13.04
C ARG A 339 10.50 19.60 -14.34
N GLN A 340 11.65 19.47 -15.02
CA GLN A 340 11.93 20.22 -16.25
C GLN A 340 10.95 19.84 -17.36
N PHE A 341 10.59 18.56 -17.43
CA PHE A 341 9.58 18.07 -18.34
C PHE A 341 8.23 18.79 -18.18
N LEU A 342 7.76 18.96 -16.93
CA LEU A 342 6.51 19.68 -16.65
C LEU A 342 6.65 21.17 -16.90
N LEU A 343 7.77 21.80 -16.53
CA LEU A 343 8.04 23.22 -16.82
C LEU A 343 7.98 23.48 -18.32
N ASN A 344 8.63 22.67 -19.14
CA ASN A 344 8.65 22.82 -20.57
C ASN A 344 7.27 22.60 -21.22
N ASN A 345 6.52 21.60 -20.75
CA ASN A 345 5.21 21.28 -21.29
C ASN A 345 4.08 22.21 -20.79
N TYR A 346 4.29 22.89 -19.67
CA TYR A 346 3.33 23.82 -19.05
C TYR A 346 3.93 25.20 -18.76
N SER A 347 4.88 25.65 -19.58
CA SER A 347 5.66 26.88 -19.36
C SER A 347 4.82 28.16 -19.22
N THR A 348 3.60 28.19 -19.72
CA THR A 348 2.66 29.32 -19.57
C THR A 348 1.83 29.26 -18.30
N ILE A 349 1.86 28.15 -17.57
CA ILE A 349 1.00 27.86 -16.42
C ILE A 349 1.81 27.78 -15.14
N VAL A 350 2.92 27.03 -15.17
CA VAL A 350 3.76 26.77 -14.00
C VAL A 350 4.86 27.83 -13.93
N ARG A 351 4.88 28.59 -12.85
CA ARG A 351 5.88 29.65 -12.65
C ARG A 351 7.23 29.07 -12.27
N ASP A 352 7.24 28.16 -11.33
CA ASP A 352 8.43 27.49 -10.83
C ASP A 352 8.12 26.08 -10.37
N SER A 353 9.14 25.27 -10.16
CA SER A 353 8.98 23.96 -9.58
C SER A 353 10.16 23.66 -8.68
N TYR A 354 9.86 23.03 -7.55
CA TYR A 354 10.84 22.69 -6.52
C TYR A 354 11.08 21.19 -6.52
N VAL A 355 12.37 20.81 -6.54
CA VAL A 355 12.77 19.47 -6.14
C VAL A 355 13.30 19.58 -4.74
N LYS A 356 12.55 19.11 -3.75
CA LYS A 356 13.07 18.96 -2.41
C LYS A 356 12.90 17.52 -1.95
N GLY A 357 13.97 16.97 -1.42
CA GLY A 357 13.87 15.73 -0.66
C GLY A 357 12.92 15.91 0.53
N TRP A 358 12.40 14.84 1.06
CA TRP A 358 11.39 14.69 2.12
C TRP A 358 11.53 15.59 3.37
N LYS A 359 12.65 16.28 3.53
CA LYS A 359 12.95 17.14 4.68
C LYS A 359 13.26 18.55 4.18
N GLY A 360 12.26 19.43 4.14
CA GLY A 360 12.52 20.84 4.03
C GLY A 360 11.81 21.64 2.94
N VAL A 361 10.63 21.24 2.48
CA VAL A 361 9.74 22.17 1.76
C VAL A 361 9.13 23.11 2.80
N ASP A 362 9.40 24.41 2.66
CA ASP A 362 8.70 25.43 3.43
C ASP A 362 7.31 25.65 2.83
N TYR A 363 6.35 24.89 3.30
CA TYR A 363 4.96 25.06 2.89
C TYR A 363 4.34 26.33 3.45
N ASP A 364 4.92 26.92 4.52
CA ASP A 364 4.42 28.11 5.19
C ASP A 364 4.57 29.37 4.31
N GLY A 365 5.38 29.31 3.23
CA GLY A 365 5.50 30.35 2.21
C GLY A 365 4.34 30.42 1.20
N TYR A 366 3.43 29.44 1.21
CA TYR A 366 2.30 29.39 0.30
C TYR A 366 0.97 29.69 1.03
N THR A 367 0.04 30.31 0.29
CA THR A 367 -1.32 30.54 0.82
C THR A 367 -2.09 29.22 0.91
N TYR A 368 -1.92 28.37 -0.11
CA TYR A 368 -2.58 27.07 -0.18
C TYR A 368 -1.65 26.00 -0.73
N VAL A 369 -1.95 24.74 -0.38
CA VAL A 369 -1.31 23.56 -0.94
C VAL A 369 -2.37 22.57 -1.44
N VAL A 370 -2.02 21.73 -2.43
CA VAL A 370 -2.90 20.66 -2.92
C VAL A 370 -2.08 19.51 -3.52
N SER A 371 -2.55 18.28 -3.36
CA SER A 371 -1.99 17.14 -4.08
C SER A 371 -2.49 17.09 -5.52
N PHE A 372 -1.65 16.69 -6.48
CA PHE A 372 -2.11 16.34 -7.83
C PHE A 372 -3.30 15.37 -7.80
N MET A 373 -3.27 14.39 -6.91
CA MET A 373 -4.32 13.37 -6.79
C MET A 373 -5.63 13.87 -6.17
N SER A 374 -5.68 15.09 -5.63
CA SER A 374 -6.90 15.73 -5.11
C SER A 374 -7.62 16.55 -6.18
N LEU A 375 -6.95 16.88 -7.29
CA LEU A 375 -7.52 17.71 -8.37
C LEU A 375 -8.80 17.10 -8.97
N PRO A 376 -8.91 15.78 -9.22
CA PRO A 376 -10.16 15.21 -9.70
C PRO A 376 -11.35 15.45 -8.79
N ARG A 377 -11.18 15.39 -7.45
CA ARG A 377 -12.21 15.72 -6.48
C ARG A 377 -12.59 17.19 -6.57
N ILE A 378 -11.62 18.08 -6.59
CA ILE A 378 -11.81 19.54 -6.62
C ILE A 378 -12.57 19.96 -7.88
N PHE A 379 -12.24 19.37 -9.03
CA PHE A 379 -12.91 19.63 -10.29
C PHE A 379 -14.14 18.75 -10.55
N ARG A 380 -14.57 17.95 -9.53
CA ARG A 380 -15.78 17.10 -9.58
C ARG A 380 -15.79 16.19 -10.81
N THR A 381 -14.64 15.60 -11.13
CA THR A 381 -14.45 14.78 -12.33
C THR A 381 -15.37 13.55 -12.32
N THR A 382 -16.09 13.37 -13.41
CA THR A 382 -16.82 12.15 -13.78
C THR A 382 -16.12 11.46 -14.95
N LEU A 383 -16.63 10.33 -15.43
CA LEU A 383 -16.07 9.67 -16.63
C LEU A 383 -16.13 10.58 -17.87
N GLU A 384 -17.17 11.43 -17.97
CA GLU A 384 -17.42 12.32 -19.11
C GLU A 384 -16.62 13.62 -19.04
N THR A 385 -16.17 14.00 -17.84
CA THR A 385 -15.50 15.28 -17.60
C THR A 385 -14.00 15.15 -17.31
N ILE A 386 -13.42 13.99 -17.59
CA ILE A 386 -11.95 13.84 -17.55
C ILE A 386 -11.31 14.83 -18.52
N PRO A 387 -10.38 15.70 -18.07
CA PRO A 387 -9.74 16.65 -18.95
C PRO A 387 -8.97 15.98 -20.09
N ALA A 388 -8.84 16.67 -21.21
CA ALA A 388 -8.09 16.18 -22.38
C ALA A 388 -6.64 15.79 -22.02
N ILE A 389 -6.06 14.91 -22.82
CA ILE A 389 -4.66 14.53 -22.67
C ILE A 389 -3.73 15.72 -22.97
N PRO A 390 -2.57 15.81 -22.27
CA PRO A 390 -1.65 16.94 -22.42
C PRO A 390 -0.97 17.04 -23.79
N ASN A 391 -0.86 15.95 -24.56
CA ASN A 391 -0.07 15.85 -25.80
C ASN A 391 1.40 16.26 -25.60
N PHE A 392 2.05 15.66 -24.63
CA PHE A 392 3.43 15.94 -24.25
C PHE A 392 4.42 15.85 -25.39
N LYS A 393 5.45 16.72 -25.33
CA LYS A 393 6.57 16.79 -26.27
C LYS A 393 7.90 16.64 -25.52
N PRO A 394 8.89 15.95 -26.12
CA PRO A 394 10.24 15.85 -25.57
C PRO A 394 11.06 17.09 -25.97
N TYR A 395 11.27 18.01 -25.04
CA TYR A 395 12.01 19.25 -25.29
C TYR A 395 13.52 19.10 -25.06
N GLU A 396 13.94 18.28 -24.11
CA GLU A 396 15.33 18.14 -23.67
C GLU A 396 15.86 16.71 -23.79
N ALA A 397 15.33 15.94 -24.73
CA ALA A 397 15.79 14.58 -24.93
C ALA A 397 17.24 14.53 -25.46
N THR A 398 18.10 13.80 -24.76
CA THR A 398 19.51 13.59 -25.09
C THR A 398 19.76 12.30 -25.87
N ILE A 399 18.83 11.34 -25.77
CA ILE A 399 18.93 10.04 -26.43
C ILE A 399 18.66 10.16 -27.94
N GLU A 400 19.34 9.35 -28.73
CA GLU A 400 19.01 9.21 -30.14
C GLU A 400 17.73 8.40 -30.36
N ALA A 401 16.92 8.82 -31.35
CA ALA A 401 15.71 8.09 -31.69
C ALA A 401 16.06 6.77 -32.41
N VAL A 402 15.58 5.66 -31.89
CA VAL A 402 15.72 4.33 -32.49
C VAL A 402 14.37 3.92 -33.05
N LYS A 403 14.21 3.97 -34.38
CA LYS A 403 12.96 3.56 -35.04
C LYS A 403 12.72 2.06 -34.85
N ALA A 404 11.56 1.69 -34.36
CA ALA A 404 11.14 0.31 -34.19
C ALA A 404 9.63 0.15 -34.45
N ASP A 405 9.21 -1.08 -34.72
CA ASP A 405 7.81 -1.40 -34.81
C ASP A 405 7.16 -1.38 -33.42
N ILE A 406 7.85 -1.94 -32.41
CA ILE A 406 7.31 -2.13 -31.07
C ILE A 406 8.31 -1.68 -30.00
N GLY A 407 7.88 -0.78 -29.12
CA GLY A 407 8.56 -0.50 -27.85
C GLY A 407 7.96 -1.37 -26.74
N ILE A 408 8.77 -2.11 -25.99
CA ILE A 408 8.28 -3.04 -24.98
C ILE A 408 8.84 -2.78 -23.58
N LEU A 409 7.94 -2.78 -22.58
CA LEU A 409 8.30 -2.77 -21.16
C LEU A 409 7.49 -3.84 -20.42
N TRP A 410 8.18 -4.81 -19.79
CA TRP A 410 7.54 -5.98 -19.18
C TRP A 410 7.66 -6.01 -17.66
N GLN A 411 8.47 -5.15 -17.05
CA GLN A 411 8.64 -5.07 -15.61
C GLN A 411 8.51 -3.63 -15.14
N GLY A 412 7.82 -3.43 -14.02
CA GLY A 412 7.76 -2.16 -13.31
C GLY A 412 8.88 -1.99 -12.28
N SER A 413 8.74 -1.02 -11.37
CA SER A 413 9.64 -0.89 -10.23
C SER A 413 9.44 -2.05 -9.26
N LYS A 414 10.52 -2.75 -8.91
CA LYS A 414 10.53 -3.86 -7.93
C LYS A 414 10.07 -3.44 -6.52
N GLU A 415 10.13 -2.16 -6.23
CA GLU A 415 9.70 -1.61 -4.94
C GLU A 415 8.19 -1.38 -4.87
N HIS A 416 7.50 -1.49 -6.00
CA HIS A 416 6.06 -1.37 -6.01
C HIS A 416 5.40 -2.60 -5.37
N LYS A 417 4.51 -2.39 -4.40
CA LYS A 417 3.87 -3.47 -3.63
C LYS A 417 3.17 -4.54 -4.48
N ASN A 418 2.70 -4.19 -5.67
CA ASN A 418 2.02 -5.09 -6.61
C ASN A 418 2.91 -5.50 -7.80
N ASP A 419 4.24 -5.37 -7.69
CA ASP A 419 5.12 -5.66 -8.83
C ASP A 419 5.08 -7.13 -9.24
N PHE A 420 5.00 -8.04 -8.29
CA PHE A 420 4.85 -9.47 -8.54
C PHE A 420 3.67 -9.82 -9.48
N ASN A 421 2.54 -9.11 -9.33
CA ASN A 421 1.35 -9.39 -10.15
C ASN A 421 1.44 -8.75 -11.54
N ARG A 422 2.06 -7.56 -11.66
CA ARG A 422 2.06 -6.77 -12.91
C ARG A 422 3.27 -7.02 -13.80
N SER A 423 4.39 -7.51 -13.24
CA SER A 423 5.60 -7.80 -14.02
C SER A 423 5.48 -9.16 -14.71
N ILE A 424 5.87 -9.19 -15.98
CA ILE A 424 5.76 -10.35 -16.85
C ILE A 424 7.06 -11.16 -16.79
N PRO A 425 7.02 -12.49 -16.63
CA PRO A 425 8.20 -13.34 -16.71
C PRO A 425 8.89 -13.24 -18.08
N LEU A 426 10.22 -13.20 -18.07
CA LEU A 426 11.03 -12.97 -19.27
C LEU A 426 10.82 -13.98 -20.40
N ASN A 427 10.49 -15.24 -20.08
CA ASN A 427 10.22 -16.29 -21.07
C ASN A 427 9.07 -15.92 -22.03
N TYR A 428 8.08 -15.14 -21.59
CA TYR A 428 7.03 -14.64 -22.47
C TYR A 428 7.57 -13.64 -23.50
N ILE A 429 8.51 -12.80 -23.11
CA ILE A 429 9.16 -11.84 -24.01
C ILE A 429 10.02 -12.58 -25.03
N GLU A 430 10.81 -13.57 -24.59
CA GLU A 430 11.61 -14.41 -25.46
C GLU A 430 10.75 -15.14 -26.51
N THR A 431 9.61 -15.68 -26.09
CA THR A 431 8.63 -16.34 -26.98
C THR A 431 8.04 -15.33 -27.99
N LEU A 432 7.69 -14.13 -27.54
CA LEU A 432 7.17 -13.06 -28.41
C LEU A 432 8.18 -12.69 -29.50
N LEU A 433 9.44 -12.50 -29.14
CA LEU A 433 10.53 -12.20 -30.09
C LEU A 433 10.75 -13.30 -31.13
N GLN A 434 10.63 -14.57 -30.70
CA GLN A 434 10.74 -15.72 -31.60
C GLN A 434 9.56 -15.84 -32.57
N GLN A 435 8.36 -15.50 -32.13
CA GLN A 435 7.15 -15.53 -32.96
C GLN A 435 7.09 -14.40 -33.98
N HIS A 436 7.67 -13.23 -33.67
CA HIS A 436 7.63 -12.02 -34.49
C HIS A 436 9.04 -11.59 -34.96
N LYS A 437 9.79 -12.51 -35.59
CA LYS A 437 11.16 -12.27 -36.07
C LYS A 437 11.27 -11.19 -37.14
N ASP A 438 10.19 -10.93 -37.86
CA ASP A 438 10.07 -9.93 -38.91
C ASP A 438 9.77 -8.51 -38.40
N LYS A 439 9.51 -8.34 -37.10
CA LYS A 439 9.25 -7.07 -36.44
C LYS A 439 10.48 -6.62 -35.66
N SER A 440 10.71 -5.30 -35.62
CA SER A 440 11.77 -4.70 -34.81
C SER A 440 11.24 -4.26 -33.45
N PHE A 441 11.96 -4.60 -32.39
CA PHE A 441 11.63 -4.27 -31.02
C PHE A 441 12.68 -3.35 -30.40
N ILE A 442 12.26 -2.48 -29.47
CA ILE A 442 13.16 -1.85 -28.51
C ILE A 442 12.70 -2.14 -27.08
N SER A 443 13.65 -2.46 -26.21
CA SER A 443 13.42 -2.55 -24.78
C SER A 443 13.43 -1.16 -24.15
N LEU A 444 12.37 -0.85 -23.42
CA LEU A 444 12.22 0.38 -22.62
C LEU A 444 12.63 0.18 -21.16
N GLN A 445 13.16 -1.01 -20.80
CA GLN A 445 13.69 -1.30 -19.47
C GLN A 445 14.94 -0.47 -19.19
N LEU A 446 15.02 0.11 -17.98
CA LEU A 446 16.17 0.90 -17.53
C LEU A 446 17.43 0.05 -17.29
N GLN A 447 17.28 -1.25 -17.12
CA GLN A 447 18.39 -2.17 -17.01
C GLN A 447 18.38 -3.11 -18.23
N PRO A 448 19.53 -3.31 -18.90
CA PRO A 448 19.60 -4.24 -20.01
C PRO A 448 19.44 -5.68 -19.50
N GLU A 449 18.76 -6.51 -20.29
CA GLU A 449 18.57 -7.94 -20.02
C GLU A 449 19.51 -8.75 -20.91
N GLU A 450 20.49 -9.39 -20.30
CA GLU A 450 21.54 -10.13 -21.02
C GLU A 450 20.98 -11.25 -21.91
N ARG A 451 19.95 -11.96 -21.43
CA ARG A 451 19.31 -13.05 -22.18
C ARG A 451 18.70 -12.59 -23.51
N LEU A 452 18.36 -11.31 -23.64
CA LEU A 452 17.79 -10.77 -24.88
C LEU A 452 18.83 -10.43 -25.94
N THR A 453 20.11 -10.41 -25.62
CA THR A 453 21.21 -10.11 -26.58
C THR A 453 21.34 -11.14 -27.70
N GLN A 454 20.82 -12.35 -27.51
CA GLN A 454 20.80 -13.41 -28.52
C GLN A 454 19.75 -13.19 -29.63
N TYR A 455 18.79 -12.28 -29.44
CA TYR A 455 17.73 -12.02 -30.41
C TYR A 455 18.07 -10.80 -31.27
N ALA A 456 18.20 -11.01 -32.59
CA ALA A 456 18.62 -9.95 -33.54
C ALA A 456 17.54 -8.87 -33.76
N ASN A 457 16.29 -9.16 -33.42
CA ASN A 457 15.15 -8.27 -33.65
C ASN A 457 14.80 -7.37 -32.46
N ILE A 458 15.61 -7.35 -31.40
CA ILE A 458 15.46 -6.41 -30.28
C ILE A 458 16.76 -5.66 -30.01
N SER A 459 16.65 -4.33 -29.81
CA SER A 459 17.70 -3.50 -29.22
C SER A 459 17.26 -3.00 -27.84
N GLN A 460 18.21 -2.57 -27.01
CA GLN A 460 17.94 -2.23 -25.62
C GLN A 460 18.35 -0.79 -25.28
N PRO A 461 17.83 0.25 -26.00
CA PRO A 461 18.20 1.64 -25.74
C PRO A 461 17.66 2.19 -24.39
N GLY A 462 16.72 1.48 -23.74
CA GLY A 462 16.10 1.92 -22.50
C GLY A 462 17.10 2.16 -21.37
N HIS A 463 18.24 1.48 -21.35
CA HIS A 463 19.28 1.70 -20.33
C HIS A 463 19.98 3.09 -20.46
N ASN A 464 19.80 3.78 -21.57
CA ASN A 464 20.30 5.13 -21.77
C ASN A 464 19.32 6.23 -21.36
N ILE A 465 18.09 5.88 -20.98
CA ILE A 465 17.08 6.83 -20.50
C ILE A 465 17.58 7.49 -19.21
N GLN A 466 17.76 8.82 -19.25
CA GLN A 466 18.19 9.61 -18.11
C GLN A 466 17.05 10.47 -17.52
N ASN A 467 16.02 10.76 -18.32
CA ASN A 467 14.91 11.63 -17.95
C ASN A 467 13.61 11.23 -18.68
N VAL A 468 12.52 11.95 -18.39
CA VAL A 468 11.20 11.69 -18.99
C VAL A 468 11.18 12.07 -20.49
N ASP A 469 11.95 13.08 -20.91
CA ASP A 469 12.05 13.47 -22.31
C ASP A 469 12.70 12.38 -23.17
N ASP A 470 13.75 11.73 -22.65
CA ASP A 470 14.39 10.58 -23.31
C ASP A 470 13.40 9.43 -23.49
N ALA A 471 12.67 9.09 -22.42
CA ALA A 471 11.64 8.06 -22.49
C ALA A 471 10.59 8.40 -23.56
N LEU A 472 10.07 9.63 -23.55
CA LEU A 472 9.07 10.04 -24.52
C LEU A 472 9.59 10.01 -25.96
N LYS A 473 10.83 10.41 -26.20
CA LYS A 473 11.46 10.35 -27.53
C LYS A 473 11.57 8.91 -28.05
N LEU A 474 11.94 7.96 -27.19
CA LEU A 474 11.93 6.55 -27.57
C LEU A 474 10.52 6.04 -27.85
N LEU A 475 9.54 6.39 -27.03
CA LEU A 475 8.14 6.02 -27.26
C LEU A 475 7.64 6.52 -28.62
N GLN A 476 7.94 7.77 -28.98
CA GLN A 476 7.55 8.37 -30.25
C GLN A 476 8.27 7.77 -31.47
N SER A 477 9.37 7.07 -31.26
CA SER A 477 10.09 6.37 -32.34
C SER A 477 9.49 5.01 -32.70
N CYS A 478 8.50 4.54 -31.92
CA CYS A 478 7.82 3.26 -32.12
C CYS A 478 6.44 3.44 -32.76
N LYS A 479 6.02 2.45 -33.56
CA LYS A 479 4.66 2.42 -34.14
C LYS A 479 3.61 1.97 -33.11
N LEU A 480 4.03 1.20 -32.10
CA LEU A 480 3.20 0.61 -31.05
C LEU A 480 4.01 0.47 -29.76
N ILE A 481 3.40 0.76 -28.64
CA ILE A 481 3.96 0.45 -27.31
C ILE A 481 3.22 -0.76 -26.72
N VAL A 482 3.97 -1.68 -26.14
CA VAL A 482 3.47 -2.81 -25.34
C VAL A 482 4.06 -2.65 -23.96
N THR A 483 3.23 -2.45 -22.94
CA THR A 483 3.72 -2.13 -21.60
C THR A 483 2.83 -2.74 -20.52
N VAL A 484 3.42 -3.00 -19.36
CA VAL A 484 2.66 -3.24 -18.12
C VAL A 484 2.26 -1.91 -17.48
N ASP A 485 1.40 -1.95 -16.46
CA ASP A 485 0.99 -0.78 -15.68
C ASP A 485 2.21 -0.12 -15.00
N SER A 486 2.62 1.01 -15.53
CA SER A 486 3.85 1.72 -15.18
C SER A 486 3.79 3.18 -15.61
N MET A 487 4.81 3.97 -15.25
CA MET A 487 4.97 5.35 -15.74
C MET A 487 4.92 5.43 -17.28
N ILE A 488 5.44 4.45 -17.99
CA ILE A 488 5.46 4.38 -19.45
C ILE A 488 4.04 4.38 -20.04
N ALA A 489 3.10 3.67 -19.41
CA ALA A 489 1.70 3.66 -19.84
C ALA A 489 1.08 5.06 -19.76
N HIS A 490 1.32 5.78 -18.66
CA HIS A 490 0.82 7.15 -18.47
C HIS A 490 1.48 8.14 -19.44
N LEU A 491 2.78 8.00 -19.68
CA LEU A 491 3.51 8.86 -20.59
C LEU A 491 3.06 8.64 -22.05
N ALA A 492 2.97 7.40 -22.50
CA ALA A 492 2.51 7.03 -23.83
C ALA A 492 1.06 7.50 -24.08
N GLY A 493 0.16 7.24 -23.10
CA GLY A 493 -1.22 7.68 -23.18
C GLY A 493 -1.38 9.19 -23.20
N SER A 494 -0.60 9.92 -22.40
CA SER A 494 -0.59 11.39 -22.36
C SER A 494 -0.02 12.03 -23.63
N ALA A 495 0.83 11.30 -24.36
CA ALA A 495 1.36 11.73 -25.66
C ALA A 495 0.57 11.16 -26.85
N ASN A 496 -0.57 10.52 -26.61
CA ASN A 496 -1.45 9.91 -27.62
C ASN A 496 -0.76 8.85 -28.52
N ILE A 497 0.17 8.09 -27.94
CA ILE A 497 0.89 7.03 -28.65
C ILE A 497 0.10 5.72 -28.56
N PRO A 498 -0.13 5.00 -29.69
CA PRO A 498 -0.81 3.72 -29.68
C PRO A 498 -0.16 2.74 -28.71
N THR A 499 -0.94 2.20 -27.77
CA THR A 499 -0.41 1.39 -26.67
C THR A 499 -1.31 0.21 -26.37
N LEU A 500 -0.72 -0.98 -26.25
CA LEU A 500 -1.35 -2.17 -25.65
C LEU A 500 -0.85 -2.28 -24.21
N LEU A 501 -1.77 -2.15 -23.27
CA LEU A 501 -1.47 -2.20 -21.84
C LEU A 501 -1.85 -3.56 -21.27
N LEU A 502 -0.84 -4.28 -20.81
CA LEU A 502 -0.97 -5.64 -20.31
C LEU A 502 -1.19 -5.65 -18.79
N HIS A 503 -2.33 -6.19 -18.37
CA HIS A 503 -2.74 -6.16 -16.97
C HIS A 503 -2.68 -7.51 -16.30
N ALA A 504 -2.32 -7.48 -15.02
CA ALA A 504 -2.66 -8.55 -14.09
C ALA A 504 -4.18 -8.76 -14.00
N PHE A 505 -4.59 -9.88 -13.39
CA PHE A 505 -6.00 -10.22 -13.18
C PHE A 505 -6.75 -9.13 -12.41
N SER A 506 -6.16 -8.62 -11.34
CA SER A 506 -6.69 -7.47 -10.58
C SER A 506 -5.85 -6.22 -10.91
N PRO A 507 -6.31 -5.36 -11.84
CA PRO A 507 -5.60 -4.15 -12.23
C PRO A 507 -5.75 -3.04 -11.17
N ASP A 508 -4.99 -1.96 -11.34
CA ASP A 508 -5.23 -0.72 -10.60
C ASP A 508 -6.59 -0.10 -10.97
N TRP A 509 -7.21 0.62 -10.03
CA TRP A 509 -8.53 1.24 -10.17
C TRP A 509 -8.64 2.14 -11.41
N ARG A 510 -7.54 2.75 -11.87
CA ARG A 510 -7.48 3.65 -13.04
C ARG A 510 -7.92 2.96 -14.31
N TRP A 511 -7.65 1.68 -14.42
CA TRP A 511 -7.88 0.90 -15.63
C TRP A 511 -9.26 0.24 -15.67
N MET A 512 -10.00 0.28 -14.56
CA MET A 512 -11.32 -0.34 -14.39
C MET A 512 -11.29 -1.86 -14.68
N LEU A 513 -12.42 -2.55 -14.75
CA LEU A 513 -12.45 -4.01 -14.96
C LEU A 513 -12.99 -4.40 -16.34
N ASP A 514 -14.22 -4.05 -16.65
CA ASP A 514 -15.00 -4.64 -17.74
C ASP A 514 -14.94 -3.84 -19.04
N ARG A 515 -13.72 -3.39 -19.42
CA ARG A 515 -13.54 -2.61 -20.65
C ARG A 515 -12.16 -2.81 -21.27
N THR A 516 -12.10 -2.80 -22.60
CA THR A 516 -10.84 -2.88 -23.36
C THR A 516 -10.21 -1.51 -23.63
N ASP A 517 -10.97 -0.42 -23.55
CA ASP A 517 -10.49 0.96 -23.59
C ASP A 517 -10.22 1.51 -22.19
N THR A 518 -9.76 2.74 -22.08
CA THR A 518 -9.65 3.47 -20.82
C THR A 518 -10.18 4.89 -20.97
N PRO A 519 -10.93 5.42 -19.97
CA PRO A 519 -11.44 6.79 -20.06
C PRO A 519 -10.33 7.84 -19.97
N TRP A 520 -9.15 7.45 -19.51
CA TRP A 520 -8.01 8.34 -19.32
C TRP A 520 -7.21 8.60 -20.61
N TYR A 521 -7.12 7.62 -21.51
CA TYR A 521 -6.22 7.67 -22.66
C TYR A 521 -6.84 7.00 -23.88
N PRO A 522 -7.23 7.79 -24.90
CA PRO A 522 -7.91 7.23 -26.08
C PRO A 522 -7.01 6.31 -26.93
N SER A 523 -5.68 6.43 -26.78
CA SER A 523 -4.70 5.63 -27.52
C SER A 523 -4.34 4.30 -26.87
N ILE A 524 -4.87 4.00 -25.69
CA ILE A 524 -4.55 2.77 -24.93
C ILE A 524 -5.65 1.73 -25.08
N THR A 525 -5.25 0.50 -25.42
CA THR A 525 -6.10 -0.69 -25.36
C THR A 525 -5.61 -1.60 -24.25
N ASN A 526 -6.51 -2.00 -23.35
CA ASN A 526 -6.24 -2.88 -22.21
C ASN A 526 -6.35 -4.35 -22.62
N ILE A 527 -5.36 -5.16 -22.27
CA ILE A 527 -5.36 -6.63 -22.36
C ILE A 527 -5.17 -7.19 -20.96
N ARG A 528 -6.10 -8.03 -20.49
CA ARG A 528 -6.14 -8.50 -19.09
C ARG A 528 -5.99 -10.01 -18.97
N GLN A 529 -5.32 -10.44 -17.90
CA GLN A 529 -5.37 -11.84 -17.49
C GLN A 529 -6.80 -12.29 -17.23
N THR A 530 -7.16 -13.50 -17.67
CA THR A 530 -8.47 -14.12 -17.41
C THR A 530 -8.55 -14.81 -16.05
N SER A 531 -7.40 -15.09 -15.44
CA SER A 531 -7.26 -15.60 -14.06
C SER A 531 -5.91 -15.19 -13.48
N LEU A 532 -5.75 -15.32 -12.18
CA LEU A 532 -4.51 -14.93 -11.48
C LEU A 532 -3.27 -15.56 -12.12
N GLN A 533 -2.30 -14.71 -12.45
CA GLN A 533 -1.00 -15.06 -13.06
C GLN A 533 -1.08 -15.79 -14.41
N ASN A 534 -2.21 -15.78 -15.06
CA ASN A 534 -2.39 -16.37 -16.39
C ASN A 534 -1.95 -15.40 -17.48
N TRP A 535 -0.64 -15.29 -17.69
CA TRP A 535 -0.06 -14.48 -18.77
C TRP A 535 -0.29 -15.10 -20.16
N ASP A 536 -0.48 -16.43 -20.27
CA ASP A 536 -0.79 -17.09 -21.56
C ASP A 536 -1.99 -16.42 -22.22
N SER A 537 -3.09 -16.21 -21.48
CA SER A 537 -4.30 -15.55 -21.99
C SER A 537 -4.06 -14.12 -22.49
N VAL A 538 -3.11 -13.41 -21.91
CA VAL A 538 -2.73 -12.06 -22.33
C VAL A 538 -1.91 -12.11 -23.63
N PHE A 539 -0.96 -13.04 -23.72
CA PHE A 539 -0.10 -13.16 -24.90
C PHE A 539 -0.83 -13.71 -26.12
N ASP A 540 -1.85 -14.56 -25.95
CA ASP A 540 -2.73 -15.00 -27.05
C ASP A 540 -3.46 -13.80 -27.68
N VAL A 541 -4.03 -12.92 -26.85
CA VAL A 541 -4.70 -11.70 -27.32
C VAL A 541 -3.69 -10.71 -27.90
N LEU A 542 -2.52 -10.53 -27.27
CA LEU A 542 -1.46 -9.68 -27.78
C LEU A 542 -1.01 -10.11 -29.17
N ASN A 543 -0.74 -11.39 -29.38
CA ASN A 543 -0.32 -11.92 -30.68
C ASN A 543 -1.36 -11.65 -31.77
N SER A 544 -2.66 -11.83 -31.46
CA SER A 544 -3.75 -11.52 -32.37
C SER A 544 -3.80 -10.04 -32.76
N HIS A 545 -3.58 -9.13 -31.80
CA HIS A 545 -3.48 -7.69 -32.06
C HIS A 545 -2.28 -7.34 -32.95
N LEU A 546 -1.10 -7.95 -32.70
CA LEU A 546 0.10 -7.69 -33.51
C LEU A 546 -0.09 -8.15 -34.94
N GLN A 547 -0.64 -9.35 -35.15
CA GLN A 547 -0.97 -9.87 -36.49
C GLN A 547 -1.94 -8.93 -37.23
N THR A 548 -3.06 -8.60 -36.63
CA THR A 548 -4.06 -7.71 -37.24
C THR A 548 -3.46 -6.36 -37.61
N ARG A 549 -2.62 -5.77 -36.74
CA ARG A 549 -2.06 -4.42 -36.97
C ARG A 549 -0.97 -4.37 -38.01
N PHE A 550 -0.12 -5.38 -38.08
CA PHE A 550 1.06 -5.34 -38.91
C PHE A 550 0.92 -6.16 -40.20
N ASP A 551 0.05 -7.16 -40.25
CA ASP A 551 -0.16 -8.02 -41.43
C ASP A 551 -1.30 -7.53 -42.34
N SER A 552 -2.19 -6.61 -41.85
CA SER A 552 -3.29 -6.01 -42.64
C SER A 552 -2.82 -4.99 -43.70
N LYS A 553 -1.56 -4.91 -44.02
CA LYS A 553 -0.99 -4.01 -45.03
C LYS A 553 -0.53 -4.72 -46.32
N ASN A 554 -1.08 -5.91 -46.63
CA ASN A 554 -0.96 -6.56 -47.93
C ASN A 554 -2.24 -6.40 -48.74
#